data_6152bf9479b6e51f8c484b8be71cc1e1
#
_entry.id   6152bf9479b6e51f8c484b8be71cc1e1
#
_cell.length_a   1.000
_cell.length_b   1.000
_cell.length_c   1.000
_cell.angle_alpha   90.00
_cell.angle_beta   90.00
_cell.angle_gamma   90.00
#
_symmetry.space_group_name_H-M   'P 1'
#
loop_
_entity.id
_entity.type
_entity.pdbx_description
1 polymer ?
#
loop_
_entity_poly.entity_id
_entity_poly.type
_entity_poly.pdbx_seq_one_letter_code
_entity_poly.pdbx_strand_id
1 'polypeptide(L)'
;MSSRTPDIAQQDAYLALVQRIQALITSPQAQIEHQIRLHREPGESLLHWEQIAEQLMEAEGVTVTRDSANDTLHLAWYVEYEDDSQYRP
;
A
#
# COMPACT_ATOMS: atom_id res chain seq x y z
N MET A 1 0.76 -6.35 -32.79
CA MET A 1 1.60 -5.91 -32.40
C MET A 1 1.50 -4.71 -31.69
N SER A 2 0.91 -3.81 -32.12
CA SER A 2 0.81 -2.63 -31.39
C SER A 2 0.08 -2.83 -30.11
N SER A 3 -0.66 -3.85 -30.00
CA SER A 3 -1.40 -4.05 -28.80
C SER A 3 -0.49 -4.23 -27.61
N ARG A 4 0.77 -4.51 -27.87
CA ARG A 4 1.60 -4.68 -26.78
C ARG A 4 1.92 -3.42 -26.13
N THR A 5 1.98 -2.33 -26.78
CA THR A 5 2.33 -1.07 -26.24
C THR A 5 1.45 -0.64 -25.08
N PRO A 6 0.13 -0.76 -25.18
CA PRO A 6 -0.70 -0.38 -24.06
C PRO A 6 -0.44 -1.24 -22.83
N ASP A 7 -0.16 -2.52 -23.05
CA ASP A 7 0.09 -3.40 -21.93
C ASP A 7 1.36 -2.99 -21.20
N ILE A 8 2.38 -2.60 -21.94
CA ILE A 8 3.61 -2.20 -21.32
C ILE A 8 3.41 -0.92 -20.52
N ALA A 9 2.64 0.02 -21.07
CA ALA A 9 2.39 1.26 -20.38
C ALA A 9 1.61 1.00 -19.09
N GLN A 10 0.67 0.06 -19.11
CA GLN A 10 -0.09 -0.24 -17.93
C GLN A 10 0.77 -0.91 -16.88
N GLN A 11 1.69 -1.76 -17.29
CA GLN A 11 2.58 -2.40 -16.35
C GLN A 11 3.49 -1.36 -15.70
N ASP A 12 3.97 -0.40 -16.47
CA ASP A 12 4.82 0.63 -15.91
C ASP A 12 4.05 1.47 -14.92
N ALA A 13 2.79 1.78 -15.23
CA ALA A 13 1.98 2.57 -14.33
C ALA A 13 1.71 1.81 -13.03
N TYR A 14 1.45 0.51 -13.15
CA TYR A 14 1.22 -0.31 -11.98
C TYR A 14 2.46 -0.36 -11.11
N LEU A 15 3.62 -0.58 -11.71
CA LEU A 15 4.85 -0.65 -10.95
C LEU A 15 5.18 0.68 -10.29
N ALA A 16 4.91 1.79 -10.97
CA ALA A 16 5.15 3.09 -10.39
C ALA A 16 4.28 3.29 -9.15
N LEU A 17 3.02 2.86 -9.23
CA LEU A 17 2.12 2.97 -8.10
C LEU A 17 2.59 2.09 -6.95
N VAL A 18 3.01 0.87 -7.24
CA VAL A 18 3.51 -0.02 -6.20
C VAL A 18 4.72 0.58 -5.52
N GLN A 19 5.64 1.15 -6.30
CA GLN A 19 6.85 1.73 -5.73
C GLN A 19 6.52 2.95 -4.88
N ARG A 20 5.55 3.74 -5.31
CA ARG A 20 5.15 4.90 -4.52
C ARG A 20 4.57 4.46 -3.18
N ILE A 21 3.73 3.45 -3.21
CA ILE A 21 3.11 2.96 -1.99
C ILE A 21 4.16 2.35 -1.08
N GLN A 22 5.09 1.59 -1.64
CA GLN A 22 6.14 1.00 -0.82
C GLN A 22 7.01 2.07 -0.18
N ALA A 23 7.30 3.12 -0.91
CA ALA A 23 8.11 4.20 -0.34
C ALA A 23 7.39 4.87 0.82
N LEU A 24 6.07 5.03 0.70
CA LEU A 24 5.32 5.64 1.77
C LEU A 24 5.23 4.73 2.99
N ILE A 25 5.02 3.45 2.77
CA ILE A 25 4.90 2.50 3.87
C ILE A 25 6.22 2.39 4.62
N THR A 26 7.33 2.49 3.91
CA THR A 26 8.62 2.35 4.56
C THR A 26 9.18 3.70 5.03
N SER A 27 8.41 4.77 4.93
CA SER A 27 8.88 6.06 5.40
C SER A 27 9.08 6.01 6.91
N PRO A 28 9.95 6.84 7.45
CA PRO A 28 10.20 6.80 8.90
C PRO A 28 8.95 7.05 9.72
N GLN A 29 8.10 7.96 9.28
CA GLN A 29 6.92 8.26 10.05
C GLN A 29 5.96 7.07 10.06
N ALA A 30 5.76 6.42 8.92
CA ALA A 30 4.88 5.26 8.86
C ALA A 30 5.40 4.14 9.74
N GLN A 31 6.72 3.96 9.76
CA GLN A 31 7.31 2.91 10.57
C GLN A 31 7.17 3.19 12.05
N ILE A 32 7.17 4.43 12.44
CA ILE A 32 7.00 4.80 13.83
C ILE A 32 5.54 4.66 14.24
N GLU A 33 4.62 5.10 13.38
CA GLU A 33 3.21 5.07 13.72
C GLU A 33 2.56 3.74 13.45
N HIS A 34 3.18 2.90 12.62
CA HIS A 34 2.65 1.60 12.22
C HIS A 34 1.31 1.78 11.51
N GLN A 35 1.17 2.87 10.78
CA GLN A 35 -0.02 3.12 9.99
C GLN A 35 0.28 4.18 8.97
N ILE A 36 -0.51 4.21 7.92
CA ILE A 36 -0.36 5.22 6.91
C ILE A 36 -1.66 5.34 6.14
N ARG A 37 -1.96 6.55 5.68
CA ARG A 37 -3.13 6.78 4.86
C ARG A 37 -2.64 7.06 3.45
N LEU A 38 -3.16 6.30 2.49
CA LEU A 38 -2.75 6.42 1.11
C LEU A 38 -3.90 7.00 0.30
N HIS A 39 -3.57 7.91 -0.61
CA HIS A 39 -4.57 8.51 -1.47
C HIS A 39 -4.24 8.17 -2.91
N ARG A 40 -5.27 7.88 -3.70
CA ARG A 40 -5.06 7.67 -5.12
C ARG A 40 -4.86 9.04 -5.76
N GLU A 41 -3.84 9.16 -6.55
CA GLU A 41 -3.55 10.42 -7.18
C GLU A 41 -4.20 10.52 -8.54
N PRO A 42 -4.47 11.73 -9.03
CA PRO A 42 -5.05 11.87 -10.37
C PRO A 42 -4.12 11.20 -11.36
N GLY A 43 -4.67 10.46 -12.26
CA GLY A 43 -3.87 9.76 -13.23
C GLY A 43 -3.55 8.34 -12.85
N GLU A 44 -3.72 7.97 -11.59
CA GLU A 44 -3.50 6.59 -11.20
C GLU A 44 -4.76 5.80 -11.48
N SER A 45 -4.58 4.61 -12.04
CA SER A 45 -5.70 3.77 -12.45
C SER A 45 -6.46 3.26 -11.25
N LEU A 46 -7.77 3.38 -11.27
CA LEU A 46 -8.58 2.84 -10.21
C LEU A 46 -8.45 1.32 -10.18
N LEU A 47 -8.32 0.70 -11.31
CA LEU A 47 -8.16 -0.75 -11.37
C LEU A 47 -6.89 -1.18 -10.64
N HIS A 48 -5.78 -0.48 -10.91
CA HIS A 48 -4.53 -0.82 -10.25
C HIS A 48 -4.64 -0.58 -8.74
N TRP A 49 -5.32 0.50 -8.38
CA TRP A 49 -5.52 0.84 -6.97
C TRP A 49 -6.29 -0.28 -6.26
N GLU A 50 -7.33 -0.79 -6.92
CA GLU A 50 -8.12 -1.86 -6.35
C GLU A 50 -7.31 -3.15 -6.24
N GLN A 51 -6.48 -3.43 -7.23
CA GLN A 51 -5.66 -4.62 -7.18
C GLN A 51 -4.68 -4.57 -6.02
N ILE A 52 -4.09 -3.41 -5.80
CA ILE A 52 -3.16 -3.26 -4.71
C ILE A 52 -3.89 -3.36 -3.38
N ALA A 53 -5.08 -2.76 -3.29
CA ALA A 53 -5.85 -2.85 -2.06
C ALA A 53 -6.15 -4.31 -1.72
N GLU A 54 -6.51 -5.11 -2.71
CA GLU A 54 -6.80 -6.50 -2.45
C GLU A 54 -5.57 -7.26 -1.99
N GLN A 55 -4.43 -6.97 -2.58
CA GLN A 55 -3.21 -7.63 -2.16
C GLN A 55 -2.84 -7.26 -0.74
N LEU A 56 -3.05 -6.00 -0.37
CA LEU A 56 -2.74 -5.57 0.98
C LEU A 56 -3.70 -6.22 1.97
N MET A 57 -4.95 -6.41 1.57
CA MET A 57 -5.93 -7.02 2.46
C MET A 57 -5.62 -8.47 2.74
N GLU A 58 -4.87 -9.11 1.86
CA GLU A 58 -4.49 -10.49 2.06
C GLU A 58 -3.25 -10.64 2.91
N ALA A 59 -2.54 -9.56 3.19
CA ALA A 59 -1.33 -9.64 3.97
C ALA A 59 -1.66 -9.83 5.43
N GLU A 60 -0.96 -10.74 6.07
CA GLU A 60 -1.22 -10.98 7.47
C GLU A 60 -0.68 -9.84 8.30
N GLY A 61 -1.39 -9.51 9.33
CA GLY A 61 -0.95 -8.45 10.23
C GLY A 61 -1.23 -7.05 9.74
N VAL A 62 -1.91 -6.92 8.61
CA VAL A 62 -2.22 -5.61 8.07
C VAL A 62 -3.72 -5.44 8.05
N THR A 63 -4.19 -4.32 8.58
CA THR A 63 -5.61 -3.99 8.52
C THR A 63 -5.78 -2.89 7.49
N VAL A 64 -6.66 -3.12 6.52
CA VAL A 64 -6.88 -2.19 5.44
C VAL A 64 -8.29 -1.67 5.54
N THR A 65 -8.45 -0.35 5.63
CA THR A 65 -9.74 0.29 5.65
C THR A 65 -9.84 1.12 4.38
N ARG A 66 -10.88 0.88 3.60
CA ARG A 66 -11.06 1.58 2.33
C ARG A 66 -12.10 2.64 2.47
N ASP A 67 -11.81 3.81 1.91
CA ASP A 67 -12.77 4.90 1.87
C ASP A 67 -12.98 5.20 0.39
N SER A 68 -13.97 4.58 -0.20
CA SER A 68 -14.19 4.72 -1.63
C SER A 68 -14.60 6.13 -2.00
N ALA A 69 -15.27 6.82 -1.13
CA ALA A 69 -15.72 8.17 -1.45
C ALA A 69 -14.54 9.11 -1.65
N ASN A 70 -13.44 8.86 -0.97
CA ASN A 70 -12.28 9.72 -1.05
C ASN A 70 -11.08 9.05 -1.70
N ASP A 71 -11.26 7.86 -2.26
CA ASP A 71 -10.18 7.11 -2.91
C ASP A 71 -8.99 7.00 -1.97
N THR A 72 -9.25 6.61 -0.74
CA THR A 72 -8.23 6.54 0.29
C THR A 72 -8.17 5.14 0.87
N LEU A 73 -6.98 4.70 1.20
CA LEU A 73 -6.76 3.46 1.91
C LEU A 73 -6.04 3.81 3.20
N HIS A 74 -6.51 3.29 4.29
CA HIS A 74 -5.83 3.43 5.56
C HIS A 74 -5.26 2.07 5.92
N LEU A 75 -3.95 2.00 6.07
CA LEU A 75 -3.27 0.78 6.42
C LEU A 75 -2.76 0.89 7.83
N ALA A 76 -2.94 -0.14 8.61
CA ALA A 76 -2.36 -0.21 9.94
C ALA A 76 -1.81 -1.61 10.09
N TRP A 77 -0.66 -1.74 10.69
CA TRP A 77 -0.09 -3.05 10.87
C TRP A 77 0.31 -3.24 12.31
N TYR A 78 0.27 -4.49 12.69
CA TYR A 78 0.54 -4.84 14.05
C TYR A 78 1.99 -5.28 14.15
N VAL A 79 2.69 -4.73 15.11
CA VAL A 79 4.06 -5.12 15.33
C VAL A 79 4.10 -5.80 16.67
N GLU A 80 4.61 -7.01 16.64
CA GLU A 80 4.71 -7.72 17.87
C GLU A 80 5.89 -7.29 18.62
N TYR A 81 5.65 -6.79 19.80
CA TYR A 81 6.72 -6.35 20.57
C TYR A 81 6.95 -7.21 21.71
N GLU A 82 6.49 -8.33 21.64
CA GLU A 82 6.68 -9.21 22.71
C GLU A 82 8.07 -9.44 22.88
N ASP A 83 8.74 -9.37 21.87
CA ASP A 83 10.09 -9.56 22.06
C ASP A 83 10.59 -8.44 22.86
N ASP A 84 9.90 -7.37 22.90
CA ASP A 84 10.37 -6.33 23.67
C ASP A 84 10.28 -6.68 25.06
N SER A 85 9.36 -7.47 25.36
CA SER A 85 9.18 -7.76 26.73
C SER A 85 10.36 -8.40 27.25
N GLN A 86 11.09 -8.89 26.39
CA GLN A 86 12.12 -9.53 26.91
C GLN A 86 13.04 -8.67 27.49
N TYR A 87 13.07 -7.58 27.04
CA TYR A 87 13.99 -6.87 27.52
C TYR A 87 13.79 -6.45 28.80
N ARG A 88 12.88 -6.71 29.26
CA ARG A 88 12.66 -6.29 30.36
C ARG A 88 13.19 -7.08 31.18
N PRO A 89 13.76 -7.26 31.47
CA PRO A 89 14.15 -8.10 32.21
C PRO A 89 14.49 -8.18 33.07
#